data_8cc40c7fa968fdd9fafa45ae958760a8
#
_entry.id   8cc40c7fa968fdd9fafa45ae958760a8
#
_cell.length_a   1.000
_cell.length_b   1.000
_cell.length_c   1.000
_cell.angle_alpha   90.00
_cell.angle_beta   90.00
_cell.angle_gamma   90.00
#
_symmetry.space_group_name_H-M   'P 1'
#
loop_
_entity.id
_entity.type
_entity.pdbx_description
1 polymer ?
#
loop_
_entity_poly.entity_id
_entity_poly.type
_entity_poly.pdbx_seq_one_letter_code
_entity_poly.pdbx_strand_id
1 'polypeptide(L)'
;MPSRTHIVCLHEGAKGRSIDPVFINALLKALKPAWAQLWKGSNVVRTVPCGGRSNLIAQMPGELRNCLAMGADTTLMVWADLDDDMEDGEKLKERFWTTAKQEGITKEQFEQVVFVFAKDRLENWIEFLLTGKTDESREGPRLKHNEPVARAAKELAERCRSGAADSGFPSSLAWSCRNWRALRDRMKK
;
A
#
# COMPACT_ATOMS: atom_id res chain seq x y z
N MET A 1 9.00 -16.65 -20.18
CA MET A 1 9.19 -15.20 -20.17
C MET A 1 9.01 -14.71 -18.74
N PRO A 2 9.80 -13.76 -18.24
CA PRO A 2 9.58 -13.25 -16.91
C PRO A 2 8.19 -12.59 -16.84
N SER A 3 7.43 -12.95 -15.83
CA SER A 3 6.11 -12.38 -15.55
C SER A 3 6.25 -10.86 -15.33
N ARG A 4 5.45 -10.07 -16.04
CA ARG A 4 5.41 -8.63 -15.88
C ARG A 4 4.31 -8.30 -14.88
N THR A 5 4.65 -8.27 -13.61
CA THR A 5 3.69 -7.82 -12.61
C THR A 5 3.54 -6.30 -12.70
N HIS A 6 2.34 -5.86 -13.01
CA HIS A 6 1.96 -4.46 -13.02
C HIS A 6 1.22 -4.10 -11.73
N ILE A 7 1.65 -3.04 -11.07
CA ILE A 7 1.02 -2.56 -9.86
C ILE A 7 0.44 -1.17 -10.11
N VAL A 8 -0.84 -1.03 -9.84
CA VAL A 8 -1.53 0.27 -9.79
C VAL A 8 -1.87 0.53 -8.34
N CYS A 9 -1.48 1.67 -7.82
CA CYS A 9 -1.72 2.04 -6.43
C CYS A 9 -2.56 3.31 -6.35
N LEU A 10 -3.78 3.18 -5.85
CA LEU A 10 -4.58 4.32 -5.41
C LEU A 10 -4.12 4.74 -4.02
N HIS A 11 -3.92 6.03 -3.79
CA HIS A 11 -3.57 6.54 -2.46
C HIS A 11 -4.39 7.79 -2.10
N GLU A 12 -4.58 7.99 -0.80
CA GLU A 12 -5.42 9.05 -0.27
C GLU A 12 -4.85 10.45 -0.49
N GLY A 13 -3.53 10.56 -0.59
CA GLY A 13 -2.83 11.83 -0.72
C GLY A 13 -3.20 12.65 -1.95
N ALA A 14 -2.92 13.96 -1.89
CA ALA A 14 -3.09 14.88 -3.01
C ALA A 14 -1.89 14.82 -3.97
N LYS A 15 -2.15 15.14 -5.24
CA LYS A 15 -1.11 15.18 -6.27
C LYS A 15 0.02 16.15 -5.90
N GLY A 16 1.25 15.65 -5.90
CA GLY A 16 2.46 16.46 -5.70
C GLY A 16 2.72 16.94 -4.27
N ARG A 17 1.91 16.51 -3.29
CA ARG A 17 2.04 16.93 -1.88
C ARG A 17 2.15 15.79 -0.88
N SER A 18 2.01 14.56 -1.33
CA SER A 18 2.05 13.37 -0.48
C SER A 18 3.41 12.68 -0.53
N ILE A 19 3.85 12.14 0.61
CA ILE A 19 5.03 11.28 0.71
C ILE A 19 4.73 9.84 0.31
N ASP A 20 3.45 9.46 0.21
CA ASP A 20 3.01 8.10 -0.10
C ASP A 20 3.66 7.55 -1.37
N PRO A 21 3.67 8.27 -2.53
CA PRO A 21 4.29 7.75 -3.74
C PRO A 21 5.78 7.45 -3.57
N VAL A 22 6.49 8.24 -2.79
CA VAL A 22 7.94 8.05 -2.53
C VAL A 22 8.16 6.76 -1.73
N PHE A 23 7.39 6.57 -0.67
CA PHE A 23 7.46 5.37 0.18
C PHE A 23 7.06 4.12 -0.61
N ILE A 24 5.92 4.15 -1.30
CA ILE A 24 5.39 3.03 -2.07
C ILE A 24 6.38 2.58 -3.15
N ASN A 25 6.91 3.52 -3.94
CA ASN A 25 7.90 3.19 -4.98
C ASN A 25 9.18 2.60 -4.38
N ALA A 26 9.71 3.19 -3.31
CA ALA A 26 10.92 2.69 -2.66
C ALA A 26 10.72 1.30 -2.05
N LEU A 27 9.57 1.05 -1.39
CA LEU A 27 9.21 -0.24 -0.82
C LEU A 27 9.09 -1.32 -1.89
N LEU A 28 8.28 -1.08 -2.92
CA LEU A 28 8.03 -2.06 -3.97
C LEU A 28 9.29 -2.33 -4.81
N LYS A 29 10.10 -1.30 -5.07
CA LYS A 29 11.39 -1.47 -5.73
C LYS A 29 12.34 -2.35 -4.92
N ALA A 30 12.37 -2.19 -3.61
CA ALA A 30 13.19 -3.00 -2.72
C ALA A 30 12.65 -4.44 -2.56
N LEU A 31 11.34 -4.63 -2.58
CA LEU A 31 10.69 -5.94 -2.46
C LEU A 31 10.69 -6.76 -3.76
N LYS A 32 10.82 -6.09 -4.93
CA LYS A 32 10.71 -6.79 -6.20
C LYS A 32 11.81 -7.85 -6.34
N PRO A 33 11.50 -9.04 -6.88
CA PRO A 33 12.51 -10.02 -7.26
C PRO A 33 13.44 -9.47 -8.35
N ALA A 34 14.69 -9.94 -8.42
CA ALA A 34 15.66 -9.47 -9.40
C ALA A 34 15.19 -9.66 -10.86
N TRP A 35 14.38 -10.69 -11.13
CA TRP A 35 13.81 -10.99 -12.45
C TRP A 35 12.58 -10.14 -12.80
N ALA A 36 11.91 -9.51 -11.84
CA ALA A 36 10.72 -8.71 -12.10
C ALA A 36 11.09 -7.43 -12.85
N GLN A 37 10.44 -7.19 -13.97
CA GLN A 37 10.64 -5.98 -14.75
C GLN A 37 9.90 -4.80 -14.13
N LEU A 38 10.50 -3.62 -14.25
CA LEU A 38 9.84 -2.38 -13.86
C LEU A 38 8.75 -2.02 -14.88
N TRP A 39 7.69 -1.38 -14.41
CA TRP A 39 6.76 -0.65 -15.26
C TRP A 39 7.53 0.45 -16.02
N LYS A 40 6.92 1.07 -17.00
CA LYS A 40 7.56 2.12 -17.83
C LYS A 40 8.53 2.99 -17.03
N GLY A 41 9.77 3.04 -17.45
CA GLY A 41 10.84 3.79 -16.79
C GLY A 41 11.36 3.10 -15.52
N SER A 42 11.65 3.86 -14.48
CA SER A 42 12.21 3.39 -13.20
C SER A 42 11.15 3.04 -12.14
N ASN A 43 9.87 3.22 -12.43
CA ASN A 43 8.80 3.00 -11.46
C ASN A 43 8.29 1.56 -11.49
N VAL A 44 8.14 0.96 -10.30
CA VAL A 44 7.54 -0.37 -10.12
C VAL A 44 6.02 -0.28 -10.14
N VAL A 45 5.48 0.89 -9.79
CA VAL A 45 4.07 1.12 -9.55
C VAL A 45 3.60 2.39 -10.25
N ARG A 46 2.38 2.36 -10.77
CA ARG A 46 1.64 3.55 -11.17
C ARG A 46 0.84 4.06 -9.97
N THR A 47 1.24 5.17 -9.39
CA THR A 47 0.53 5.80 -8.28
C THR A 47 -0.54 6.77 -8.80
N VAL A 48 -1.73 6.70 -8.20
CA VAL A 48 -2.90 7.54 -8.56
C VAL A 48 -3.38 8.24 -7.30
N PRO A 49 -3.14 9.56 -7.16
CA PRO A 49 -3.62 10.34 -6.02
C PRO A 49 -5.11 10.58 -6.14
N CYS A 50 -5.86 10.28 -5.07
CA CYS A 50 -7.33 10.44 -5.05
C CYS A 50 -7.78 11.74 -4.37
N GLY A 51 -6.92 12.38 -3.58
CA GLY A 51 -7.25 13.65 -2.91
C GLY A 51 -8.29 13.51 -1.80
N GLY A 52 -8.22 12.42 -1.04
CA GLY A 52 -9.05 12.15 0.14
C GLY A 52 -9.74 10.80 0.09
N ARG A 53 -10.15 10.35 1.28
CA ARG A 53 -10.73 9.00 1.51
C ARG A 53 -12.01 8.74 0.71
N SER A 54 -12.94 9.69 0.71
CA SER A 54 -14.21 9.52 -0.01
C SER A 54 -13.99 9.30 -1.49
N ASN A 55 -13.07 10.05 -2.09
CA ASN A 55 -12.69 9.89 -3.49
C ASN A 55 -11.97 8.56 -3.73
N LEU A 56 -11.10 8.14 -2.83
CA LEU A 56 -10.39 6.87 -2.90
C LEU A 56 -11.38 5.70 -2.90
N ILE A 57 -12.36 5.70 -1.98
CA ILE A 57 -13.40 4.67 -1.92
C ILE A 57 -14.24 4.67 -3.21
N ALA A 58 -14.64 5.83 -3.71
CA ALA A 58 -15.45 5.95 -4.92
C ALA A 58 -14.72 5.52 -6.19
N GLN A 59 -13.40 5.76 -6.29
CA GLN A 59 -12.61 5.44 -7.48
C GLN A 59 -12.18 3.96 -7.54
N MET A 60 -12.05 3.30 -6.39
CA MET A 60 -11.50 1.95 -6.31
C MET A 60 -12.21 0.91 -7.19
N PRO A 61 -13.57 0.83 -7.27
CA PRO A 61 -14.23 -0.16 -8.12
C PRO A 61 -13.91 0.01 -9.60
N GLY A 62 -13.85 1.26 -10.08
CA GLY A 62 -13.49 1.57 -11.47
C GLY A 62 -12.07 1.15 -11.82
N GLU A 63 -11.10 1.48 -10.94
CA GLU A 63 -9.70 1.08 -11.15
C GLU A 63 -9.51 -0.43 -10.99
N LEU A 64 -10.28 -1.11 -10.14
CA LEU A 64 -10.24 -2.57 -10.06
C LEU A 64 -10.67 -3.20 -11.38
N ARG A 65 -11.78 -2.73 -12.00
CA ARG A 65 -12.22 -3.19 -13.33
C ARG A 65 -11.12 -2.97 -14.37
N ASN A 66 -10.47 -1.80 -14.36
CA ASN A 66 -9.37 -1.50 -15.27
C ASN A 66 -8.20 -2.48 -15.09
N CYS A 67 -7.79 -2.75 -13.85
CA CYS A 67 -6.72 -3.71 -13.54
C CYS A 67 -7.09 -5.12 -14.00
N LEU A 68 -8.31 -5.57 -13.76
CA LEU A 68 -8.79 -6.88 -14.21
C LEU A 68 -8.78 -7.00 -15.75
N ALA A 69 -9.18 -5.94 -16.45
CA ALA A 69 -9.15 -5.89 -17.91
C ALA A 69 -7.71 -5.89 -18.49
N MET A 70 -6.73 -5.42 -17.74
CA MET A 70 -5.30 -5.46 -18.13
C MET A 70 -4.68 -6.85 -18.01
N GLY A 71 -5.34 -7.78 -17.33
CA GLY A 71 -4.91 -9.17 -17.21
C GLY A 71 -4.46 -9.57 -15.80
N ALA A 72 -4.22 -10.89 -15.64
CA ALA A 72 -3.92 -11.52 -14.35
C ALA A 72 -2.61 -11.02 -13.70
N ASP A 73 -1.71 -10.42 -14.48
CA ASP A 73 -0.45 -9.87 -14.00
C ASP A 73 -0.58 -8.46 -13.41
N THR A 74 -1.79 -7.89 -13.42
CA THR A 74 -2.04 -6.56 -12.87
C THR A 74 -2.68 -6.67 -11.50
N THR A 75 -2.14 -5.93 -10.53
CA THR A 75 -2.63 -5.88 -9.16
C THR A 75 -3.01 -4.46 -8.78
N LEU A 76 -4.21 -4.28 -8.25
CA LEU A 76 -4.61 -3.04 -7.59
C LEU A 76 -4.17 -3.06 -6.12
N MET A 77 -3.48 -2.01 -5.71
CA MET A 77 -3.16 -1.71 -4.32
C MET A 77 -3.93 -0.46 -3.90
N VAL A 78 -4.49 -0.47 -2.70
CA VAL A 78 -5.17 0.67 -2.09
C VAL A 78 -4.44 1.07 -0.84
N TRP A 79 -4.01 2.31 -0.77
CA TRP A 79 -3.23 2.88 0.33
C TRP A 79 -4.00 4.02 0.98
N ALA A 80 -4.28 3.91 2.27
CA ALA A 80 -5.02 4.91 3.03
C ALA A 80 -4.50 5.05 4.46
N ASP A 81 -4.88 6.13 5.11
CA ASP A 81 -4.69 6.31 6.55
C ASP A 81 -5.92 5.78 7.32
N LEU A 82 -5.70 5.23 8.51
CA LEU A 82 -6.77 4.94 9.47
C LEU A 82 -6.90 6.13 10.41
N ASP A 83 -8.07 6.78 10.39
CA ASP A 83 -8.38 7.85 11.33
C ASP A 83 -8.71 7.28 12.73
N ASP A 84 -8.83 8.14 13.71
CA ASP A 84 -9.12 7.79 15.11
C ASP A 84 -10.40 6.98 15.30
N ASP A 85 -11.39 7.17 14.41
CA ASP A 85 -12.67 6.43 14.42
C ASP A 85 -12.55 4.99 13.86
N MET A 86 -11.40 4.65 13.25
CA MET A 86 -11.10 3.35 12.68
C MET A 86 -10.07 2.61 13.51
N GLU A 87 -10.51 1.69 14.36
CA GLU A 87 -9.61 0.91 15.23
C GLU A 87 -8.75 -0.09 14.47
N ASP A 88 -9.26 -0.62 13.36
CA ASP A 88 -8.54 -1.61 12.55
C ASP A 88 -8.81 -1.47 11.04
N GLY A 89 -7.95 -2.13 10.26
CA GLY A 89 -8.04 -2.11 8.80
C GLY A 89 -9.27 -2.85 8.24
N GLU A 90 -9.84 -3.80 8.97
CA GLU A 90 -11.00 -4.57 8.50
C GLU A 90 -12.24 -3.68 8.38
N LYS A 91 -12.45 -2.77 9.31
CA LYS A 91 -13.59 -1.81 9.24
C LYS A 91 -13.49 -0.91 8.00
N LEU A 92 -12.30 -0.41 7.70
CA LEU A 92 -12.11 0.40 6.49
C LEU A 92 -12.23 -0.45 5.23
N LYS A 93 -11.68 -1.65 5.22
CA LYS A 93 -11.83 -2.61 4.10
C LYS A 93 -13.31 -2.95 3.84
N GLU A 94 -14.14 -3.07 4.87
CA GLU A 94 -15.58 -3.31 4.73
C GLU A 94 -16.30 -2.11 4.09
N ARG A 95 -15.89 -0.88 4.37
CA ARG A 95 -16.42 0.31 3.66
C ARG A 95 -16.10 0.27 2.17
N PHE A 96 -14.88 -0.12 1.79
CA PHE A 96 -14.52 -0.34 0.39
C PHE A 96 -15.37 -1.45 -0.24
N TRP A 97 -15.59 -2.54 0.49
CA TRP A 97 -16.43 -3.65 0.01
C TRP A 97 -17.86 -3.22 -0.24
N THR A 98 -18.46 -2.47 0.67
CA THR A 98 -19.85 -1.98 0.53
C THR A 98 -20.02 -1.19 -0.78
N THR A 99 -19.11 -0.27 -1.07
CA THR A 99 -19.13 0.49 -2.32
C THR A 99 -18.86 -0.39 -3.54
N ALA A 100 -17.86 -1.26 -3.47
CA ALA A 100 -17.52 -2.16 -4.57
C ALA A 100 -18.68 -3.09 -4.94
N LYS A 101 -19.38 -3.64 -3.95
CA LYS A 101 -20.55 -4.48 -4.14
C LYS A 101 -21.69 -3.73 -4.84
N GLN A 102 -21.95 -2.48 -4.46
CA GLN A 102 -22.96 -1.63 -5.10
C GLN A 102 -22.61 -1.37 -6.59
N GLU A 103 -21.33 -1.31 -6.90
CA GLU A 103 -20.80 -1.14 -8.26
C GLU A 103 -20.67 -2.47 -9.05
N GLY A 104 -21.18 -3.58 -8.51
CA GLY A 104 -21.20 -4.88 -9.19
C GLY A 104 -19.88 -5.65 -9.18
N ILE A 105 -18.94 -5.28 -8.31
CA ILE A 105 -17.71 -6.07 -8.09
C ILE A 105 -18.06 -7.33 -7.30
N THR A 106 -17.58 -8.49 -7.75
CA THR A 106 -17.75 -9.73 -7.00
C THR A 106 -16.78 -9.83 -5.82
N LYS A 107 -17.10 -10.70 -4.86
CA LYS A 107 -16.23 -10.91 -3.69
C LYS A 107 -14.84 -11.40 -4.10
N GLU A 108 -14.77 -12.31 -5.06
CA GLU A 108 -13.53 -12.87 -5.58
C GLU A 108 -12.65 -11.81 -6.26
N GLN A 109 -13.27 -10.88 -6.98
CA GLN A 109 -12.57 -9.74 -7.58
C GLN A 109 -12.04 -8.79 -6.52
N PHE A 110 -12.86 -8.47 -5.52
CA PHE A 110 -12.48 -7.58 -4.42
C PHE A 110 -11.31 -8.14 -3.59
N GLU A 111 -11.28 -9.44 -3.36
CA GLU A 111 -10.20 -10.09 -2.60
C GLU A 111 -8.85 -10.11 -3.32
N GLN A 112 -8.81 -9.73 -4.59
CA GLN A 112 -7.56 -9.54 -5.32
C GLN A 112 -6.90 -8.18 -5.01
N VAL A 113 -7.60 -7.26 -4.39
CA VAL A 113 -7.06 -5.94 -4.01
C VAL A 113 -6.13 -6.09 -2.81
N VAL A 114 -4.98 -5.45 -2.89
CA VAL A 114 -4.02 -5.37 -1.77
C VAL A 114 -4.28 -4.08 -1.00
N PHE A 115 -4.83 -4.20 0.21
CA PHE A 115 -5.08 -3.07 1.09
C PHE A 115 -3.91 -2.82 2.03
N VAL A 116 -3.50 -1.57 2.16
CA VAL A 116 -2.40 -1.11 3.03
C VAL A 116 -2.86 0.14 3.75
N PHE A 117 -2.98 0.06 5.06
CA PHE A 117 -3.52 1.15 5.87
C PHE A 117 -2.58 1.51 7.00
N ALA A 118 -2.15 2.77 7.04
CA ALA A 118 -1.34 3.32 8.12
C ALA A 118 -2.23 3.96 9.19
N LYS A 119 -2.03 3.63 10.47
CA LYS A 119 -2.76 4.27 11.56
C LYS A 119 -2.28 5.71 11.70
N ASP A 120 -3.25 6.62 11.74
CA ASP A 120 -3.04 8.07 11.74
C ASP A 120 -2.39 8.57 10.46
N ARG A 121 -1.11 8.24 10.25
CA ARG A 121 -0.32 8.68 9.09
C ARG A 121 0.81 7.72 8.79
N LEU A 122 1.26 7.73 7.55
CA LEU A 122 2.45 7.01 7.11
C LEU A 122 3.70 7.44 7.89
N GLU A 123 3.76 8.67 8.37
CA GLU A 123 4.85 9.19 9.17
C GLU A 123 5.08 8.40 10.47
N ASN A 124 4.04 7.81 11.08
CA ASN A 124 4.18 6.94 12.23
C ASN A 124 4.97 5.65 11.89
N TRP A 125 4.73 5.07 10.72
CA TRP A 125 5.53 3.93 10.27
C TRP A 125 6.98 4.32 9.99
N ILE A 126 7.20 5.48 9.38
CA ILE A 126 8.54 5.98 9.10
C ILE A 126 9.31 6.21 10.40
N GLU A 127 8.68 6.85 11.39
CA GLU A 127 9.29 7.02 12.72
C GLU A 127 9.67 5.68 13.35
N PHE A 128 8.74 4.72 13.37
CA PHE A 128 9.01 3.38 13.89
C PHE A 128 10.16 2.69 13.18
N LEU A 129 10.17 2.70 11.84
CA LEU A 129 11.20 2.03 11.04
C LEU A 129 12.59 2.64 11.24
N LEU A 130 12.68 3.93 11.51
CA LEU A 130 13.94 4.63 11.70
C LEU A 130 14.43 4.64 13.15
N THR A 131 13.52 4.58 14.14
CA THR A 131 13.85 4.74 15.58
C THR A 131 13.51 3.51 16.42
N GLY A 132 12.71 2.58 15.89
CA GLY A 132 12.20 1.42 16.62
C GLY A 132 11.01 1.71 17.53
N LYS A 133 10.51 2.95 17.54
CA LYS A 133 9.40 3.38 18.40
C LYS A 133 8.45 4.30 17.63
N THR A 134 7.16 4.19 17.91
CA THR A 134 6.15 5.16 17.50
C THR A 134 4.94 5.07 18.42
N ASP A 135 4.15 6.11 18.46
CA ASP A 135 2.87 6.16 19.15
C ASP A 135 1.76 6.38 18.11
N GLU A 136 1.08 5.30 17.71
CA GLU A 136 -0.01 5.35 16.72
C GLU A 136 -1.27 6.10 17.24
N SER A 137 -1.28 6.57 18.48
CA SER A 137 -2.33 7.46 19.02
C SER A 137 -2.08 8.95 18.73
N ARG A 138 -0.95 9.28 18.12
CA ARG A 138 -0.55 10.65 17.80
C ARG A 138 -0.15 10.77 16.34
N GLU A 139 -0.34 11.98 15.80
CA GLU A 139 0.23 12.30 14.49
C GLU A 139 1.75 12.18 14.52
N GLY A 140 2.31 11.40 13.60
CA GLY A 140 3.75 11.32 13.38
C GLY A 140 4.36 12.67 12.96
N PRO A 141 5.68 12.83 13.11
CA PRO A 141 6.36 14.07 12.76
C PRO A 141 6.26 14.33 11.26
N ARG A 142 5.88 15.55 10.87
CA ARG A 142 5.84 15.95 9.45
C ARG A 142 7.25 15.91 8.86
N LEU A 143 7.42 15.14 7.80
CA LEU A 143 8.69 15.01 7.10
C LEU A 143 8.83 16.08 6.02
N LYS A 144 9.99 16.77 6.05
CA LYS A 144 10.31 17.82 5.08
C LYS A 144 11.14 17.32 3.88
N HIS A 145 11.71 16.12 3.98
CA HIS A 145 12.63 15.55 3.00
C HIS A 145 12.27 14.11 2.64
N ASN A 146 12.55 13.71 1.41
CA ASN A 146 12.23 12.37 0.89
C ASN A 146 13.25 11.28 1.29
N GLU A 147 14.47 11.66 1.70
CA GLU A 147 15.52 10.70 2.04
C GLU A 147 15.14 9.79 3.23
N PRO A 148 14.61 10.32 4.35
CA PRO A 148 14.14 9.46 5.45
C PRO A 148 13.01 8.52 5.02
N VAL A 149 12.13 8.96 4.13
CA VAL A 149 11.02 8.17 3.59
C VAL A 149 11.55 6.95 2.82
N ALA A 150 12.48 7.16 1.90
CA ALA A 150 13.07 6.08 1.11
C ALA A 150 13.89 5.10 1.98
N ARG A 151 14.60 5.59 3.00
CA ARG A 151 15.35 4.76 3.95
C ARG A 151 14.43 3.89 4.78
N ALA A 152 13.35 4.43 5.32
CA ALA A 152 12.34 3.67 6.06
C ALA A 152 11.69 2.57 5.20
N ALA A 153 11.36 2.87 3.94
CA ALA A 153 10.80 1.91 3.01
C ALA A 153 11.76 0.73 2.73
N LYS A 154 13.05 0.98 2.59
CA LYS A 154 14.07 -0.07 2.45
C LYS A 154 14.20 -0.91 3.71
N GLU A 155 14.21 -0.28 4.89
CA GLU A 155 14.23 -0.98 6.17
C GLU A 155 13.03 -1.93 6.32
N LEU A 156 11.83 -1.47 5.93
CA LEU A 156 10.65 -2.32 5.92
C LEU A 156 10.80 -3.51 4.97
N ALA A 157 11.35 -3.30 3.78
CA ALA A 157 11.59 -4.37 2.82
C ALA A 157 12.53 -5.44 3.37
N GLU A 158 13.61 -5.04 4.06
CA GLU A 158 14.55 -5.98 4.70
C GLU A 158 13.87 -6.79 5.80
N ARG A 159 13.10 -6.17 6.66
CA ARG A 159 12.33 -6.87 7.72
C ARG A 159 11.32 -7.84 7.12
N CYS A 160 10.64 -7.47 6.05
CA CYS A 160 9.72 -8.36 5.35
C CYS A 160 10.42 -9.57 4.70
N ARG A 161 11.67 -9.43 4.25
CA ARG A 161 12.46 -10.55 3.70
C ARG A 161 12.93 -11.52 4.76
N SER A 162 13.41 -11.01 5.89
CA SER A 162 13.98 -11.83 6.97
C SER A 162 12.94 -12.66 7.71
N GLY A 163 11.64 -12.47 7.44
CA GLY A 163 10.56 -13.14 8.16
C GLY A 163 10.37 -12.63 9.59
N ALA A 164 11.20 -11.70 10.05
CA ALA A 164 11.10 -11.05 11.37
C ALA A 164 9.96 -10.03 11.45
N ALA A 165 9.11 -10.01 10.45
CA ALA A 165 8.17 -8.94 10.17
C ALA A 165 7.06 -8.74 11.20
N ASP A 166 6.77 -9.69 12.08
CA ASP A 166 5.52 -9.61 12.83
C ASP A 166 5.70 -9.34 14.34
N SER A 167 6.87 -9.56 14.89
CA SER A 167 7.11 -9.28 16.31
C SER A 167 7.58 -7.84 16.52
N GLY A 168 6.75 -7.05 17.21
CA GLY A 168 7.08 -5.67 17.58
C GLY A 168 6.68 -4.59 16.59
N PHE A 169 5.98 -4.94 15.51
CA PHE A 169 5.41 -3.94 14.60
C PHE A 169 4.19 -3.26 15.21
N PRO A 170 3.97 -1.98 14.92
CA PRO A 170 2.68 -1.33 15.14
C PRO A 170 1.55 -2.15 14.51
N SER A 171 0.37 -2.16 15.11
CA SER A 171 -0.74 -3.04 14.68
C SER A 171 -1.17 -2.80 13.24
N SER A 172 -1.22 -1.55 12.80
CA SER A 172 -1.57 -1.20 11.43
C SER A 172 -0.51 -1.67 10.42
N LEU A 173 0.77 -1.58 10.77
CA LEU A 173 1.87 -2.06 9.94
C LEU A 173 1.86 -3.59 9.84
N ALA A 174 1.65 -4.30 10.95
CA ALA A 174 1.54 -5.75 10.97
C ALA A 174 0.36 -6.25 10.12
N TRP A 175 -0.80 -5.60 10.23
CA TRP A 175 -1.98 -5.89 9.42
C TRP A 175 -1.70 -5.69 7.92
N SER A 176 -1.11 -4.57 7.55
CA SER A 176 -0.77 -4.25 6.16
C SER A 176 0.28 -5.20 5.59
N CYS A 177 1.30 -5.58 6.38
CA CYS A 177 2.31 -6.55 5.96
C CYS A 177 1.71 -7.92 5.57
N ARG A 178 0.67 -8.37 6.24
CA ARG A 178 -0.03 -9.60 5.86
C ARG A 178 -0.64 -9.51 4.47
N ASN A 179 -1.21 -8.35 4.13
CA ASN A 179 -1.88 -8.14 2.85
C ASN A 179 -0.89 -8.11 1.67
N TRP A 180 0.23 -7.42 1.79
CA TRP A 180 1.18 -7.41 0.68
C TRP A 180 2.04 -8.66 0.54
N ARG A 181 2.00 -9.61 1.49
CA ARG A 181 2.57 -10.96 1.28
C ARG A 181 1.96 -11.63 0.06
N ALA A 182 0.65 -11.52 -0.14
CA ALA A 182 -0.01 -12.02 -1.33
C ALA A 182 0.52 -11.39 -2.62
N LEU A 183 0.83 -10.09 -2.61
CA LEU A 183 1.48 -9.42 -3.74
C LEU A 183 2.87 -10.00 -4.01
N ARG A 184 3.70 -10.17 -2.98
CA ARG A 184 5.04 -10.79 -3.11
C ARG A 184 4.97 -12.18 -3.72
N ASP A 185 4.00 -12.98 -3.31
CA ASP A 185 3.84 -14.34 -3.82
C ASP A 185 3.40 -14.35 -5.29
N ARG A 186 2.60 -13.39 -5.71
CA ARG A 186 2.28 -13.16 -7.13
C ARG A 186 3.50 -12.71 -7.92
N MET A 187 4.36 -11.86 -7.35
CA MET A 187 5.59 -11.39 -8.00
C MET A 187 6.66 -12.48 -8.16
N LYS A 188 6.53 -13.62 -7.47
CA LYS A 188 7.44 -14.77 -7.57
C LYS A 188 7.05 -15.77 -8.66
N LYS A 189 5.83 -15.73 -9.14
CA LYS A 189 5.32 -16.59 -10.21
C LYS A 189 5.64 -16.00 -11.58
#